data_e5c8f41942f2b013a3a77ccd12bd7fc6
#
_entry.id   e5c8f41942f2b013a3a77ccd12bd7fc6
#
_cell.length_a   1.000
_cell.length_b   1.000
_cell.length_c   1.000
_cell.angle_alpha   90.00
_cell.angle_beta   90.00
_cell.angle_gamma   90.00
#
_symmetry.space_group_name_H-M   'P 1'
#
loop_
_entity.id
_entity.type
_entity.pdbx_description
1 polymer ?
#
loop_
_entity_poly.entity_id
_entity_poly.type
_entity_poly.pdbx_seq_one_letter_code
_entity_poly.pdbx_strand_id
1 'polypeptide(L)'
;MDNLKAKKRHPEEIAVYTAIYVCAAFSVLLLLGIIIYVFAKGARRVNWAFLTGVTSILHGTVGIAGNILNTLIIILLTMIITTPIGVGAAIYLNEYAKPGKLVTVIIFATETLAGIPSIIFGLFGMLFFGQLCHMGYSLLTGSLTLTLMVLPLVTRNTQEALKTVPDSFRTGAVGLGAVSYTHLRAHET
;
A
#
# COMPACT_ATOMS: atom_id res chain seq x y z
N MET A 1 41.49 27.31 13.16
CA MET A 1 42.28 26.19 12.60
C MET A 1 42.09 25.03 13.52
N ASP A 2 41.08 24.23 13.23
CA ASP A 2 40.50 23.31 14.16
C ASP A 2 41.07 21.91 14.02
N ASN A 3 41.56 21.43 15.17
CA ASN A 3 42.04 20.09 15.37
C ASN A 3 40.88 19.09 15.19
N LEU A 4 40.68 18.58 13.98
CA LEU A 4 40.00 17.32 13.76
C LEU A 4 40.86 16.20 14.33
N LYS A 5 40.85 16.04 15.66
CA LYS A 5 41.40 14.86 16.32
C LYS A 5 40.71 13.65 15.72
N ALA A 6 41.43 12.90 14.91
CA ALA A 6 41.00 11.59 14.44
C ALA A 6 40.66 10.76 15.69
N LYS A 7 39.36 10.57 15.93
CA LYS A 7 38.85 9.77 17.05
C LYS A 7 39.42 8.37 16.89
N LYS A 8 40.34 8.00 17.79
CA LYS A 8 40.96 6.67 17.84
C LYS A 8 39.80 5.66 17.97
N ARG A 9 39.49 4.97 16.88
CA ARG A 9 38.39 3.98 16.88
C ARG A 9 38.78 2.87 17.84
N HIS A 10 37.94 2.61 18.82
CA HIS A 10 38.12 1.49 19.75
C HIS A 10 38.03 0.17 18.97
N PRO A 11 38.85 -0.85 19.32
CA PRO A 11 38.84 -2.14 18.61
C PRO A 11 37.43 -2.79 18.58
N GLU A 12 36.63 -2.54 19.59
CA GLU A 12 35.22 -2.99 19.66
C GLU A 12 34.35 -2.34 18.58
N GLU A 13 34.55 -1.04 18.29
CA GLU A 13 33.83 -0.34 17.20
C GLU A 13 34.18 -0.97 15.85
N ILE A 14 35.47 -1.28 15.64
CA ILE A 14 35.94 -1.89 14.39
C ILE A 14 35.29 -3.28 14.20
N ALA A 15 35.24 -4.10 15.26
CA ALA A 15 34.62 -5.40 15.21
C ALA A 15 33.13 -5.33 14.85
N VAL A 16 32.40 -4.40 15.45
CA VAL A 16 30.97 -4.18 15.16
C VAL A 16 30.76 -3.73 13.72
N TYR A 17 31.54 -2.74 13.23
CA TYR A 17 31.42 -2.30 11.85
C TYR A 17 31.77 -3.42 10.85
N THR A 18 32.81 -4.21 11.14
CA THR A 18 33.17 -5.37 10.31
C THR A 18 32.04 -6.38 10.26
N ALA A 19 31.44 -6.70 11.39
CA ALA A 19 30.29 -7.62 11.46
C ALA A 19 29.11 -7.08 10.63
N ILE A 20 28.80 -5.79 10.75
CA ILE A 20 27.71 -5.15 9.96
C ILE A 20 28.00 -5.27 8.46
N TYR A 21 29.23 -4.94 8.01
CA TYR A 21 29.57 -5.03 6.58
C TYR A 21 29.55 -6.47 6.07
N VAL A 22 30.01 -7.44 6.87
CA VAL A 22 29.96 -8.87 6.51
C VAL A 22 28.52 -9.34 6.39
N CYS A 23 27.66 -9.02 7.35
CA CYS A 23 26.24 -9.36 7.28
C CYS A 23 25.53 -8.68 6.08
N ALA A 24 25.84 -7.43 5.82
CA ALA A 24 25.30 -6.70 4.66
C ALA A 24 25.76 -7.33 3.34
N ALA A 25 27.05 -7.61 3.21
CA ALA A 25 27.61 -8.28 2.03
C ALA A 25 26.99 -9.67 1.82
N PHE A 26 26.87 -10.45 2.88
CA PHE A 26 26.23 -11.76 2.84
C PHE A 26 24.77 -11.67 2.36
N SER A 27 24.00 -10.73 2.91
CA SER A 27 22.60 -10.51 2.51
C SER A 27 22.47 -10.15 1.03
N VAL A 28 23.34 -9.25 0.54
CA VAL A 28 23.36 -8.85 -0.88
C VAL A 28 23.75 -10.01 -1.78
N LEU A 29 24.80 -10.76 -1.42
CA LEU A 29 25.26 -11.92 -2.19
C LEU A 29 24.19 -13.03 -2.24
N LEU A 30 23.50 -13.26 -1.13
CA LEU A 30 22.41 -14.23 -1.09
C LEU A 30 21.26 -13.80 -1.98
N LEU A 31 20.85 -12.54 -1.92
CA LEU A 31 19.81 -11.99 -2.77
C LEU A 31 20.18 -12.11 -4.27
N LEU A 32 21.39 -11.66 -4.63
CA LEU A 32 21.89 -11.76 -6.00
C LEU A 32 21.98 -13.22 -6.46
N GLY A 33 22.44 -14.12 -5.60
CA GLY A 33 22.51 -15.55 -5.89
C GLY A 33 21.14 -16.15 -6.20
N ILE A 34 20.10 -15.80 -5.42
CA ILE A 34 18.73 -16.25 -5.70
C ILE A 34 18.22 -15.67 -7.02
N ILE A 35 18.43 -14.39 -7.28
CA ILE A 35 18.01 -13.73 -8.51
C ILE A 35 18.66 -14.42 -9.71
N ILE A 36 19.98 -14.56 -9.70
CA ILE A 36 20.74 -15.20 -10.79
C ILE A 36 20.26 -16.64 -10.98
N TYR A 37 20.08 -17.40 -9.91
CA TYR A 37 19.59 -18.77 -9.98
C TYR A 37 18.21 -18.87 -10.64
N VAL A 38 17.26 -18.02 -10.23
CA VAL A 38 15.91 -18.00 -10.79
C VAL A 38 15.94 -17.63 -12.27
N PHE A 39 16.70 -16.58 -12.64
CA PHE A 39 16.85 -16.18 -14.04
C PHE A 39 17.52 -17.25 -14.89
N ALA A 40 18.61 -17.83 -14.41
CA ALA A 40 19.33 -18.88 -15.15
C ALA A 40 18.46 -20.13 -15.41
N LYS A 41 17.62 -20.50 -14.46
CA LYS A 41 16.70 -21.64 -14.61
C LYS A 41 15.43 -21.28 -15.37
N GLY A 42 14.91 -20.07 -15.19
CA GLY A 42 13.62 -19.64 -15.75
C GLY A 42 13.70 -19.09 -17.17
N ALA A 43 14.76 -18.36 -17.53
CA ALA A 43 14.85 -17.63 -18.80
C ALA A 43 14.67 -18.53 -20.05
N ARG A 44 15.15 -19.76 -19.99
CA ARG A 44 14.99 -20.73 -21.10
C ARG A 44 13.54 -21.17 -21.37
N ARG A 45 12.65 -21.03 -20.36
CA ARG A 45 11.24 -21.42 -20.45
C ARG A 45 10.31 -20.26 -20.80
N VAL A 46 10.79 -19.03 -20.69
CA VAL A 46 10.03 -17.82 -21.03
C VAL A 46 10.16 -17.61 -22.53
N ASN A 47 9.11 -17.97 -23.27
CA ASN A 47 8.98 -17.72 -24.71
C ASN A 47 7.66 -16.98 -24.97
N TRP A 48 7.46 -16.54 -26.21
CA TRP A 48 6.24 -15.78 -26.56
C TRP A 48 4.96 -16.59 -26.35
N ALA A 49 4.99 -17.90 -26.64
CA ALA A 49 3.86 -18.77 -26.39
C ALA A 49 3.52 -18.94 -24.91
N PHE A 50 4.52 -18.91 -24.03
CA PHE A 50 4.31 -18.92 -22.57
C PHE A 50 3.69 -17.61 -22.08
N LEU A 51 4.11 -16.46 -22.63
CA LEU A 51 3.60 -15.15 -22.23
C LEU A 51 2.15 -14.91 -22.66
N THR A 52 1.79 -15.37 -23.88
CA THR A 52 0.45 -15.19 -24.45
C THR A 52 -0.48 -16.37 -24.21
N GLY A 53 0.07 -17.50 -23.81
CA GLY A 53 -0.71 -18.71 -23.54
C GLY A 53 -1.49 -18.65 -22.23
N VAL A 54 -2.57 -19.43 -22.18
CA VAL A 54 -3.34 -19.66 -20.97
C VAL A 54 -3.04 -21.07 -20.48
N THR A 55 -2.87 -21.22 -19.17
CA THR A 55 -2.68 -22.55 -18.57
C THR A 55 -3.96 -23.36 -18.69
N SER A 56 -3.87 -24.53 -19.36
CA SER A 56 -4.95 -25.48 -19.50
C SER A 56 -4.46 -26.88 -19.15
N ILE A 57 -5.07 -27.47 -18.14
CA ILE A 57 -4.77 -28.86 -17.73
C ILE A 57 -5.21 -29.83 -18.80
N LEU A 58 -6.33 -29.54 -19.49
CA LEU A 58 -6.88 -30.39 -20.55
C LEU A 58 -5.98 -30.47 -21.79
N HIS A 59 -5.32 -29.37 -22.14
CA HIS A 59 -4.46 -29.26 -23.31
C HIS A 59 -2.96 -29.36 -22.99
N GLY A 60 -2.59 -29.54 -21.72
CA GLY A 60 -1.20 -29.58 -21.27
C GLY A 60 -0.41 -28.30 -21.57
N THR A 61 -1.10 -27.17 -21.77
CA THR A 61 -0.46 -25.88 -22.05
C THR A 61 -0.17 -25.15 -20.75
N VAL A 62 1.02 -24.53 -20.69
CA VAL A 62 1.43 -23.71 -19.56
C VAL A 62 1.66 -22.29 -20.06
N GLY A 63 0.92 -21.35 -19.51
CA GLY A 63 1.04 -19.94 -19.88
C GLY A 63 0.60 -19.01 -18.75
N ILE A 64 0.99 -17.73 -18.81
CA ILE A 64 0.75 -16.75 -17.75
C ILE A 64 -0.22 -15.63 -18.15
N ALA A 65 -0.71 -15.61 -19.40
CA ALA A 65 -1.61 -14.55 -19.88
C ALA A 65 -2.85 -14.37 -19.02
N GLY A 66 -3.48 -15.47 -18.60
CA GLY A 66 -4.64 -15.44 -17.70
C GLY A 66 -4.31 -14.82 -16.34
N ASN A 67 -3.15 -15.15 -15.77
CA ASN A 67 -2.71 -14.60 -14.48
C ASN A 67 -2.40 -13.10 -14.59
N ILE A 68 -1.78 -12.67 -15.69
CA ILE A 68 -1.52 -11.24 -15.94
C ILE A 68 -2.85 -10.48 -16.01
N LEU A 69 -3.80 -10.97 -16.80
CA LEU A 69 -5.11 -10.36 -16.96
C LEU A 69 -5.88 -10.29 -15.63
N ASN A 70 -5.90 -11.40 -14.88
CA ASN A 70 -6.54 -11.44 -13.55
C ASN A 70 -5.89 -10.43 -12.58
N THR A 71 -4.56 -10.31 -12.59
CA THR A 71 -3.85 -9.34 -11.76
C THR A 71 -4.26 -7.91 -12.11
N LEU A 72 -4.31 -7.58 -13.41
CA LEU A 72 -4.74 -6.24 -13.85
C LEU A 72 -6.19 -5.95 -13.43
N ILE A 73 -7.10 -6.90 -13.59
CA ILE A 73 -8.51 -6.76 -13.20
C ILE A 73 -8.62 -6.54 -11.69
N ILE A 74 -7.93 -7.35 -10.88
CA ILE A 74 -7.95 -7.20 -9.40
C ILE A 74 -7.41 -5.83 -8.98
N ILE A 75 -6.30 -5.39 -9.57
CA ILE A 75 -5.73 -4.07 -9.28
C ILE A 75 -6.72 -2.97 -9.63
N LEU A 76 -7.29 -3.00 -10.84
CA LEU A 76 -8.25 -1.99 -11.29
C LEU A 76 -9.49 -1.95 -10.39
N LEU A 77 -10.10 -3.10 -10.10
CA LEU A 77 -11.26 -3.16 -9.21
C LEU A 77 -10.93 -2.63 -7.80
N THR A 78 -9.80 -3.05 -7.25
CA THR A 78 -9.35 -2.55 -5.94
C THR A 78 -9.17 -1.04 -5.95
N MET A 79 -8.51 -0.49 -6.96
CA MET A 79 -8.27 0.95 -7.07
C MET A 79 -9.56 1.76 -7.28
N ILE A 80 -10.47 1.26 -8.11
CA ILE A 80 -11.77 1.91 -8.35
C ILE A 80 -12.58 2.01 -7.05
N ILE A 81 -12.50 1.02 -6.17
CA ILE A 81 -13.21 1.02 -4.89
C ILE A 81 -12.44 1.82 -3.84
N THR A 82 -11.14 1.53 -3.69
CA THR A 82 -10.33 2.10 -2.59
C THR A 82 -10.08 3.59 -2.76
N THR A 83 -9.80 4.05 -3.98
CA THR A 83 -9.40 5.45 -4.21
C THR A 83 -10.50 6.44 -3.82
N PRO A 84 -11.75 6.33 -4.31
CA PRO A 84 -12.78 7.29 -3.95
C PRO A 84 -13.12 7.23 -2.45
N ILE A 85 -13.16 6.05 -1.86
CA ILE A 85 -13.47 5.88 -0.43
C ILE A 85 -12.33 6.43 0.43
N GLY A 86 -11.09 6.03 0.15
CA GLY A 86 -9.91 6.40 0.94
C GLY A 86 -9.58 7.89 0.84
N VAL A 87 -9.60 8.44 -0.39
CA VAL A 87 -9.38 9.88 -0.61
C VAL A 87 -10.52 10.70 -0.03
N GLY A 88 -11.78 10.30 -0.25
CA GLY A 88 -12.95 10.97 0.34
C GLY A 88 -12.92 10.98 1.86
N ALA A 89 -12.58 9.84 2.49
CA ALA A 89 -12.41 9.75 3.93
C ALA A 89 -11.27 10.67 4.43
N ALA A 90 -10.14 10.69 3.73
CA ALA A 90 -9.01 11.55 4.09
C ALA A 90 -9.36 13.05 4.03
N ILE A 91 -10.01 13.47 2.95
CA ILE A 91 -10.47 14.86 2.79
C ILE A 91 -11.47 15.21 3.89
N TYR A 92 -12.45 14.34 4.14
CA TYR A 92 -13.43 14.57 5.20
C TYR A 92 -12.75 14.73 6.57
N LEU A 93 -11.84 13.83 6.92
CA LEU A 93 -11.16 13.84 8.22
C LEU A 93 -10.20 15.02 8.37
N ASN A 94 -9.62 15.52 7.26
CA ASN A 94 -8.66 16.62 7.33
C ASN A 94 -9.33 18.02 7.24
N GLU A 95 -10.38 18.17 6.41
CA GLU A 95 -10.96 19.47 6.10
C GLU A 95 -12.27 19.74 6.84
N TYR A 96 -13.11 18.72 7.07
CA TYR A 96 -14.47 18.90 7.54
C TYR A 96 -14.74 18.36 8.94
N ALA A 97 -14.00 17.36 9.36
CA ALA A 97 -14.27 16.69 10.63
C ALA A 97 -13.86 17.56 11.82
N LYS A 98 -14.82 17.89 12.67
CA LYS A 98 -14.54 18.56 13.95
C LYS A 98 -13.91 17.56 14.92
N PRO A 99 -12.92 17.98 15.74
CA PRO A 99 -12.35 17.13 16.78
C PRO A 99 -13.46 16.57 17.70
N GLY A 100 -13.51 15.23 17.81
CA GLY A 100 -14.55 14.58 18.60
C GLY A 100 -14.34 13.06 18.70
N LYS A 101 -15.13 12.41 19.55
CA LYS A 101 -15.01 10.97 19.84
C LYS A 101 -15.07 10.10 18.57
N LEU A 102 -15.94 10.45 17.62
CA LEU A 102 -16.11 9.70 16.37
C LEU A 102 -14.85 9.77 15.51
N VAL A 103 -14.26 10.95 15.34
CA VAL A 103 -13.01 11.14 14.59
C VAL A 103 -11.88 10.34 15.23
N THR A 104 -11.77 10.41 16.56
CA THR A 104 -10.76 9.63 17.31
C THR A 104 -10.92 8.14 17.09
N VAL A 105 -12.15 7.62 17.10
CA VAL A 105 -12.43 6.19 16.84
C VAL A 105 -12.05 5.81 15.40
N ILE A 106 -12.37 6.63 14.42
CA ILE A 106 -12.02 6.34 13.01
C ILE A 106 -10.50 6.32 12.83
N ILE A 107 -9.78 7.30 13.37
CA ILE A 107 -8.31 7.34 13.30
C ILE A 107 -7.72 6.12 14.00
N PHE A 108 -8.17 5.81 15.21
CA PHE A 108 -7.72 4.63 15.95
C PHE A 108 -7.98 3.33 15.18
N ALA A 109 -9.17 3.17 14.59
CA ALA A 109 -9.50 2.01 13.78
C ALA A 109 -8.59 1.90 12.55
N THR A 110 -8.34 3.02 11.86
CA THR A 110 -7.45 3.07 10.68
C THR A 110 -6.01 2.69 11.05
N GLU A 111 -5.50 3.20 12.16
CA GLU A 111 -4.16 2.87 12.65
C GLU A 111 -4.05 1.40 13.08
N THR A 112 -5.06 0.88 13.75
CA THR A 112 -5.12 -0.51 14.18
C THR A 112 -5.16 -1.44 12.97
N LEU A 113 -6.00 -1.16 11.98
CA LEU A 113 -6.07 -1.93 10.73
C LEU A 113 -4.73 -1.91 9.98
N ALA A 114 -4.05 -0.78 9.92
CA ALA A 114 -2.74 -0.69 9.26
C ALA A 114 -1.65 -1.54 9.94
N GLY A 115 -1.82 -1.88 11.21
CA GLY A 115 -0.91 -2.75 11.98
C GLY A 115 -1.18 -4.26 11.83
N ILE A 116 -2.30 -4.65 11.22
CA ILE A 116 -2.67 -6.07 11.09
C ILE A 116 -1.84 -6.74 9.99
N PRO A 117 -1.23 -7.92 10.24
CA PRO A 117 -0.54 -8.68 9.20
C PRO A 117 -1.46 -9.04 8.03
N SER A 118 -0.96 -8.91 6.80
CA SER A 118 -1.74 -9.15 5.56
C SER A 118 -2.39 -10.53 5.47
N ILE A 119 -1.80 -11.56 6.10
CA ILE A 119 -2.36 -12.91 6.13
C ILE A 119 -3.73 -12.95 6.82
N ILE A 120 -3.93 -12.11 7.84
CA ILE A 120 -5.21 -12.02 8.57
C ILE A 120 -6.29 -11.43 7.66
N PHE A 121 -5.96 -10.40 6.86
CA PHE A 121 -6.88 -9.89 5.85
C PHE A 121 -7.24 -10.95 4.80
N GLY A 122 -6.27 -11.76 4.38
CA GLY A 122 -6.50 -12.86 3.45
C GLY A 122 -7.47 -13.91 4.00
N LEU A 123 -7.27 -14.33 5.26
CA LEU A 123 -8.17 -15.25 5.96
C LEU A 123 -9.56 -14.64 6.16
N PHE A 124 -9.63 -13.40 6.62
CA PHE A 124 -10.90 -12.69 6.78
C PHE A 124 -11.65 -12.59 5.46
N GLY A 125 -10.98 -12.19 4.39
CA GLY A 125 -11.59 -12.07 3.07
C GLY A 125 -12.13 -13.40 2.53
N MET A 126 -11.37 -14.47 2.72
CA MET A 126 -11.79 -15.81 2.33
C MET A 126 -13.05 -16.27 3.12
N LEU A 127 -13.06 -16.06 4.43
CA LEU A 127 -14.17 -16.48 5.28
C LEU A 127 -15.38 -15.56 5.13
N PHE A 128 -15.19 -14.25 5.16
CA PHE A 128 -16.28 -13.29 5.13
C PHE A 128 -16.86 -13.14 3.73
N PHE A 129 -16.06 -12.70 2.75
CA PHE A 129 -16.56 -12.51 1.39
C PHE A 129 -16.75 -13.83 0.66
N GLY A 130 -15.78 -14.76 0.78
CA GLY A 130 -15.83 -16.03 0.06
C GLY A 130 -16.93 -16.95 0.56
N GLN A 131 -17.01 -17.20 1.87
CA GLN A 131 -17.94 -18.16 2.44
C GLN A 131 -19.24 -17.51 2.93
N LEU A 132 -19.16 -16.50 3.81
CA LEU A 132 -20.35 -15.91 4.42
C LEU A 132 -21.20 -15.13 3.40
N CYS A 133 -20.56 -14.34 2.53
CA CYS A 133 -21.25 -13.64 1.44
C CYS A 133 -21.49 -14.50 0.19
N HIS A 134 -21.13 -15.78 0.22
CA HIS A 134 -21.30 -16.74 -0.88
C HIS A 134 -20.69 -16.32 -2.22
N MET A 135 -19.64 -15.47 -2.20
CA MET A 135 -18.97 -15.00 -3.42
C MET A 135 -17.92 -15.98 -3.95
N GLY A 136 -17.60 -17.03 -3.18
CA GLY A 136 -16.61 -18.05 -3.52
C GLY A 136 -15.20 -17.48 -3.74
N TYR A 137 -14.36 -18.26 -4.43
CA TYR A 137 -13.04 -17.83 -4.86
C TYR A 137 -13.15 -17.04 -6.17
N SER A 138 -13.49 -15.77 -6.07
CA SER A 138 -13.71 -14.90 -7.22
C SER A 138 -12.76 -13.68 -7.21
N LEU A 139 -12.61 -13.06 -8.39
CA LEU A 139 -11.86 -11.80 -8.52
C LEU A 139 -12.43 -10.70 -7.61
N LEU A 140 -13.74 -10.71 -7.42
CA LEU A 140 -14.43 -9.74 -6.57
C LEU A 140 -14.10 -9.95 -5.09
N THR A 141 -14.09 -11.21 -4.62
CA THR A 141 -13.63 -11.56 -3.26
C THR A 141 -12.20 -11.08 -3.02
N GLY A 142 -11.30 -11.34 -3.96
CA GLY A 142 -9.91 -10.88 -3.88
C GLY A 142 -9.80 -9.34 -3.86
N SER A 143 -10.53 -8.66 -4.74
CA SER A 143 -10.52 -7.20 -4.82
C SER A 143 -11.07 -6.53 -3.56
N LEU A 144 -12.16 -7.02 -2.98
CA LEU A 144 -12.72 -6.51 -1.73
C LEU A 144 -11.78 -6.75 -0.54
N THR A 145 -11.12 -7.90 -0.50
CA THR A 145 -10.12 -8.21 0.52
C THR A 145 -8.94 -7.25 0.44
N LEU A 146 -8.41 -7.03 -0.77
CA LEU A 146 -7.33 -6.06 -1.00
C LEU A 146 -7.78 -4.63 -0.70
N THR A 147 -9.03 -4.28 -1.02
CA THR A 147 -9.60 -2.96 -0.66
C THR A 147 -9.54 -2.73 0.84
N LEU A 148 -9.99 -3.67 1.66
CA LEU A 148 -9.92 -3.54 3.12
C LEU A 148 -8.48 -3.37 3.63
N MET A 149 -7.53 -4.09 3.03
CA MET A 149 -6.12 -4.02 3.41
C MET A 149 -5.47 -2.69 3.01
N VAL A 150 -5.79 -2.18 1.82
CA VAL A 150 -5.14 -0.97 1.25
C VAL A 150 -5.83 0.32 1.69
N LEU A 151 -7.12 0.27 2.04
CA LEU A 151 -7.91 1.44 2.41
C LEU A 151 -7.27 2.30 3.53
N PRO A 152 -6.82 1.74 4.66
CA PRO A 152 -6.17 2.52 5.71
C PRO A 152 -4.92 3.24 5.21
N LEU A 153 -4.12 2.56 4.38
CA LEU A 153 -2.89 3.11 3.81
C LEU A 153 -3.16 4.30 2.87
N VAL A 154 -4.15 4.15 1.97
CA VAL A 154 -4.55 5.23 1.05
C VAL A 154 -5.09 6.43 1.83
N THR A 155 -5.95 6.18 2.81
CA THR A 155 -6.51 7.25 3.66
C THR A 155 -5.41 8.00 4.38
N ARG A 156 -4.48 7.31 5.02
CA ARG A 156 -3.39 7.91 5.79
C ARG A 156 -2.42 8.69 4.89
N ASN A 157 -1.96 8.11 3.80
CA ASN A 157 -1.05 8.78 2.87
C ASN A 157 -1.69 10.04 2.28
N THR A 158 -2.99 10.00 1.97
CA THR A 158 -3.73 11.17 1.48
C THR A 158 -3.85 12.24 2.56
N GLN A 159 -4.12 11.87 3.81
CA GLN A 159 -4.14 12.82 4.93
C GLN A 159 -2.78 13.49 5.15
N GLU A 160 -1.69 12.72 5.10
CA GLU A 160 -0.34 13.24 5.23
C GLU A 160 0.00 14.21 4.07
N ALA A 161 -0.39 13.87 2.84
CA ALA A 161 -0.23 14.75 1.70
C ALA A 161 -1.03 16.06 1.85
N LEU A 162 -2.27 15.99 2.33
CA LEU A 162 -3.08 17.20 2.57
C LEU A 162 -2.50 18.11 3.67
N LYS A 163 -1.86 17.54 4.66
CA LYS A 163 -1.19 18.31 5.75
C LYS A 163 0.06 19.05 5.28
N THR A 164 0.68 18.65 4.18
CA THR A 164 1.85 19.36 3.62
C THR A 164 1.50 20.65 2.90
N VAL A 165 0.21 20.88 2.59
CA VAL A 165 -0.25 22.09 1.92
C VAL A 165 -0.26 23.26 2.91
N PRO A 166 0.52 24.35 2.66
CA PRO A 166 0.56 25.51 3.55
C PRO A 166 -0.82 26.17 3.73
N ASP A 167 -1.11 26.62 4.94
CA ASP A 167 -2.38 27.28 5.24
C ASP A 167 -2.60 28.59 4.49
N SER A 168 -1.53 29.19 3.95
CA SER A 168 -1.61 30.38 3.09
C SER A 168 -2.45 30.17 1.84
N PHE A 169 -2.46 28.93 1.28
CA PHE A 169 -3.32 28.63 0.14
C PHE A 169 -4.80 28.62 0.54
N ARG A 170 -5.12 28.12 1.72
CA ARG A 170 -6.49 28.12 2.27
C ARG A 170 -6.98 29.54 2.55
N THR A 171 -6.16 30.35 3.22
CA THR A 171 -6.49 31.74 3.50
C THR A 171 -6.57 32.57 2.24
N GLY A 172 -5.71 32.34 1.25
CA GLY A 172 -5.77 32.96 -0.07
C GLY A 172 -7.05 32.63 -0.81
N ALA A 173 -7.49 31.37 -0.81
CA ALA A 173 -8.75 30.95 -1.44
C ALA A 173 -9.96 31.62 -0.78
N VAL A 174 -10.00 31.68 0.55
CA VAL A 174 -11.06 32.39 1.29
C VAL A 174 -11.05 33.88 0.97
N GLY A 175 -9.87 34.52 0.89
CA GLY A 175 -9.71 35.92 0.50
C GLY A 175 -10.20 36.24 -0.91
N LEU A 176 -10.19 35.25 -1.82
CA LEU A 176 -10.74 35.35 -3.17
C LEU A 176 -12.24 35.01 -3.24
N GLY A 177 -12.91 34.80 -2.10
CA GLY A 177 -14.34 34.54 -2.02
C GLY A 177 -14.73 33.06 -2.06
N ALA A 178 -13.77 32.14 -1.93
CA ALA A 178 -14.11 30.73 -1.75
C ALA A 178 -14.75 30.53 -0.36
N VAL A 179 -16.02 30.13 -0.35
CA VAL A 179 -16.76 29.83 0.88
C VAL A 179 -16.76 28.33 1.13
N SER A 180 -16.46 27.96 2.37
CA SER A 180 -16.65 26.57 2.79
C SER A 180 -18.14 26.25 2.77
N TYR A 181 -18.55 25.12 2.22
CA TYR A 181 -19.95 24.67 2.12
C TYR A 181 -20.72 24.69 3.46
N THR A 182 -20.02 24.77 4.57
CA THR A 182 -20.62 24.93 5.89
C THR A 182 -21.29 26.28 6.14
N HIS A 183 -20.93 27.35 5.38
CA HIS A 183 -21.56 28.66 5.49
C HIS A 183 -22.83 28.79 4.64
N LEU A 184 -22.97 28.01 3.58
CA LEU A 184 -24.20 28.02 2.73
C LEU A 184 -25.43 27.50 3.47
N ARG A 185 -25.25 26.64 4.47
CA ARG A 185 -26.37 26.09 5.28
C ARG A 185 -26.89 27.04 6.38
N ALA A 186 -26.16 28.09 6.71
CA ALA A 186 -26.57 29.04 7.75
C ALA A 186 -27.48 30.15 7.21
N HIS A 187 -27.66 30.27 5.90
CA HIS A 187 -28.51 31.32 5.28
C HIS A 187 -29.86 30.81 4.75
N GLU A 188 -30.15 29.51 4.91
CA GLU A 188 -31.45 28.94 4.48
C GLU A 188 -32.43 28.67 5.64
N THR A 189 -32.23 29.32 6.80
CA THR A 189 -33.20 29.33 7.90
C THR A 189 -33.67 30.71 8.24
#